data_a69103f7e958bddaae0ebf329a39edad
#
_entry.id   a69103f7e958bddaae0ebf329a39edad
#
_cell.length_a   1.000
_cell.length_b   1.000
_cell.length_c   1.000
_cell.angle_alpha   90.00
_cell.angle_beta   90.00
_cell.angle_gamma   90.00
#
_symmetry.space_group_name_H-M   'P 1'
#
loop_
_entity.id
_entity.type
_entity.pdbx_description
1 polymer ?
#
loop_
_entity_poly.entity_id
_entity_poly.type
_entity_poly.pdbx_seq_one_letter_code
_entity_poly.pdbx_strand_id
1 'polypeptide(L)'
;MQNNFYFIGNFSNIYKNPSKRSEVTSQIIHGEKFKILAKSKNWIKIKTLFDNYKGFIKNSKYIEKFSPNYKVSSLKAKIYKKPGIGTISWLPFASKLSVFEQNKNYVKIEKNKWIKNCLLYTSDAAAIA
;
A
#
# COMPACT_ATOMS: atom_id res chain seq x y z
N MET A 1 -16.00 -6.72 16.49
CA MET A 1 -14.78 -7.27 15.88
C MET A 1 -14.34 -6.48 14.69
N GLN A 2 -13.05 -6.20 14.61
CA GLN A 2 -12.49 -5.41 13.54
C GLN A 2 -12.17 -6.28 12.34
N ASN A 3 -12.87 -6.06 11.22
CA ASN A 3 -12.60 -6.77 9.97
C ASN A 3 -11.90 -5.88 8.94
N ASN A 4 -11.59 -4.65 9.32
CA ASN A 4 -10.96 -3.68 8.44
C ASN A 4 -9.46 -3.70 8.61
N PHE A 5 -8.75 -3.70 7.49
CA PHE A 5 -7.30 -3.76 7.45
C PHE A 5 -6.78 -2.81 6.39
N TYR A 6 -5.47 -2.55 6.46
CA TYR A 6 -4.77 -1.75 5.47
C TYR A 6 -3.73 -2.61 4.78
N PHE A 7 -3.72 -2.56 3.46
CA PHE A 7 -2.76 -3.30 2.65
C PHE A 7 -1.39 -2.62 2.76
N ILE A 8 -0.36 -3.38 3.14
CA ILE A 8 0.99 -2.82 3.26
C ILE A 8 2.01 -3.52 2.37
N GLY A 9 1.55 -4.33 1.42
CA GLY A 9 2.38 -4.75 0.30
C GLY A 9 2.56 -3.57 -0.65
N ASN A 10 3.34 -3.75 -1.72
CA ASN A 10 3.51 -2.67 -2.69
C ASN A 10 2.23 -2.47 -3.50
N PHE A 11 1.75 -3.53 -4.10
CA PHE A 11 0.46 -3.58 -4.75
C PHE A 11 0.11 -5.05 -5.02
N SER A 12 -1.15 -5.33 -5.30
CA SER A 12 -1.57 -6.67 -5.68
C SER A 12 -2.70 -6.58 -6.68
N ASN A 13 -2.74 -7.53 -7.60
CA ASN A 13 -3.89 -7.69 -8.48
C ASN A 13 -5.06 -8.25 -7.65
N ILE A 14 -6.26 -7.80 -7.98
CA ILE A 14 -7.48 -8.36 -7.44
C ILE A 14 -8.08 -9.24 -8.53
N TYR A 15 -8.28 -10.51 -8.20
CA TYR A 15 -8.77 -11.51 -9.16
C TYR A 15 -10.23 -11.80 -8.92
N LYS A 16 -10.91 -12.16 -9.99
CA LYS A 16 -12.32 -12.54 -9.92
C LYS A 16 -12.53 -13.83 -9.12
N ASN A 17 -11.59 -14.77 -9.25
CA ASN A 17 -11.62 -16.06 -8.57
C ASN A 17 -10.27 -16.31 -7.89
N PRO A 18 -10.19 -17.20 -6.89
CA PRO A 18 -8.92 -17.47 -6.18
C PRO A 18 -7.99 -18.34 -7.01
N SER A 19 -7.52 -17.80 -8.12
CA SER A 19 -6.61 -18.49 -9.05
C SER A 19 -5.78 -17.47 -9.81
N LYS A 20 -4.50 -17.75 -9.99
CA LYS A 20 -3.62 -16.91 -10.80
C LYS A 20 -4.05 -16.82 -12.26
N ARG A 21 -4.84 -17.80 -12.72
CA ARG A 21 -5.34 -17.83 -14.09
C ARG A 21 -6.65 -17.08 -14.24
N SER A 22 -7.23 -16.64 -13.12
CA SER A 22 -8.45 -15.88 -13.15
C SER A 22 -8.23 -14.49 -13.74
N GLU A 23 -9.31 -13.90 -14.21
CA GLU A 23 -9.31 -12.54 -14.70
C GLU A 23 -8.88 -11.57 -13.58
N VAL A 24 -8.00 -10.63 -13.91
CA VAL A 24 -7.64 -9.54 -13.02
C VAL A 24 -8.66 -8.44 -13.24
N THR A 25 -9.39 -8.09 -12.20
CA THR A 25 -10.50 -7.15 -12.31
C THR A 25 -10.17 -5.78 -11.71
N SER A 26 -9.18 -5.70 -10.83
CA SER A 26 -8.76 -4.45 -10.21
C SER A 26 -7.40 -4.64 -9.56
N GLN A 27 -6.97 -3.63 -8.80
CA GLN A 27 -5.72 -3.71 -8.04
C GLN A 27 -5.91 -3.03 -6.70
N ILE A 28 -5.13 -3.48 -5.70
CA ILE A 28 -5.06 -2.82 -4.40
C ILE A 28 -3.63 -2.32 -4.22
N ILE A 29 -3.48 -1.12 -3.67
CA ILE A 29 -2.17 -0.47 -3.52
C ILE A 29 -1.85 -0.24 -2.05
N HIS A 30 -0.59 0.09 -1.78
CA HIS A 30 -0.10 0.32 -0.42
C HIS A 30 -0.93 1.38 0.32
N GLY A 31 -1.36 1.03 1.52
CA GLY A 31 -2.15 1.91 2.37
C GLY A 31 -3.64 1.89 2.11
N GLU A 32 -4.10 1.12 1.16
CA GLU A 32 -5.52 1.04 0.86
C GLU A 32 -6.26 0.18 1.88
N LYS A 33 -7.43 0.67 2.31
CA LYS A 33 -8.22 0.00 3.34
C LYS A 33 -9.15 -1.03 2.71
N PHE A 34 -9.27 -2.18 3.36
CA PHE A 34 -10.14 -3.25 2.86
C PHE A 34 -10.70 -4.08 4.01
N LYS A 35 -11.75 -4.83 3.70
CA LYS A 35 -12.39 -5.75 4.62
C LYS A 35 -12.12 -7.17 4.17
N ILE A 36 -11.83 -8.07 5.10
CA ILE A 36 -11.65 -9.49 4.80
C ILE A 36 -13.01 -10.18 4.90
N LEU A 37 -13.43 -10.82 3.81
CA LEU A 37 -14.68 -11.54 3.76
C LEU A 37 -14.49 -13.04 4.01
N ALA A 38 -13.36 -13.59 3.55
CA ALA A 38 -13.03 -14.99 3.75
C ALA A 38 -11.52 -15.16 3.58
N LYS A 39 -10.96 -16.16 4.22
CA LYS A 39 -9.53 -16.41 4.17
C LYS A 39 -9.25 -17.90 4.01
N SER A 40 -8.40 -18.24 3.06
CA SER A 40 -7.91 -19.59 2.87
C SER A 40 -6.40 -19.58 2.98
N LYS A 41 -5.76 -20.72 2.76
CA LYS A 41 -4.31 -20.84 2.92
C LYS A 41 -3.51 -19.87 2.03
N ASN A 42 -3.92 -19.72 0.77
CA ASN A 42 -3.18 -18.94 -0.22
C ASN A 42 -3.90 -17.70 -0.72
N TRP A 43 -5.16 -17.54 -0.39
CA TRP A 43 -5.99 -16.47 -0.93
C TRP A 43 -6.82 -15.80 0.14
N ILE A 44 -7.11 -14.51 -0.07
CA ILE A 44 -7.99 -13.74 0.79
C ILE A 44 -9.07 -13.14 -0.09
N LYS A 45 -10.33 -13.36 0.27
CA LYS A 45 -11.44 -12.67 -0.37
C LYS A 45 -11.63 -11.34 0.34
N ILE A 46 -11.56 -10.25 -0.41
CA ILE A 46 -11.61 -8.91 0.16
C ILE A 46 -12.72 -8.08 -0.44
N LYS A 47 -13.03 -6.99 0.24
CA LYS A 47 -13.89 -5.92 -0.27
C LYS A 47 -13.14 -4.61 -0.01
N THR A 48 -12.79 -3.90 -1.06
CA THR A 48 -12.14 -2.60 -0.91
C THR A 48 -13.17 -1.60 -0.39
N LEU A 49 -12.76 -0.72 0.54
CA LEU A 49 -13.70 0.22 1.13
C LEU A 49 -13.87 1.49 0.32
N PHE A 50 -12.93 1.78 -0.56
CA PHE A 50 -13.01 2.96 -1.41
C PHE A 50 -14.16 2.86 -2.41
N ASP A 51 -14.32 1.70 -3.06
CA ASP A 51 -15.31 1.51 -4.12
C ASP A 51 -16.17 0.27 -3.92
N ASN A 52 -16.11 -0.37 -2.74
CA ASN A 52 -16.88 -1.58 -2.42
C ASN A 52 -16.64 -2.73 -3.40
N TYR A 53 -15.45 -2.82 -3.93
CA TYR A 53 -15.11 -3.84 -4.92
C TYR A 53 -14.73 -5.16 -4.24
N LYS A 54 -15.33 -6.25 -4.68
CA LYS A 54 -15.06 -7.58 -4.12
C LYS A 54 -14.18 -8.39 -5.06
N GLY A 55 -13.25 -9.14 -4.50
CA GLY A 55 -12.40 -10.03 -5.27
C GLY A 55 -11.41 -10.76 -4.39
N PHE A 56 -10.46 -11.42 -5.02
CA PHE A 56 -9.47 -12.24 -4.32
C PHE A 56 -8.06 -11.70 -4.53
N ILE A 57 -7.29 -11.63 -3.45
CA ILE A 57 -5.85 -11.34 -3.53
C ILE A 57 -5.07 -12.51 -2.96
N LYS A 58 -3.84 -12.66 -3.38
CA LYS A 58 -2.95 -13.62 -2.75
C LYS A 58 -2.69 -13.19 -1.32
N ASN A 59 -2.44 -14.16 -0.46
CA ASN A 59 -2.10 -13.86 0.92
C ASN A 59 -0.94 -12.86 0.95
N SER A 60 -1.17 -11.71 1.56
CA SER A 60 -0.26 -10.57 1.55
C SER A 60 -0.21 -9.93 2.92
N LYS A 61 0.72 -8.97 3.10
CA LYS A 61 0.84 -8.25 4.37
C LYS A 61 -0.26 -7.21 4.52
N TYR A 62 -0.83 -7.15 5.70
CA TYR A 62 -1.81 -6.12 6.05
C TYR A 62 -1.75 -5.87 7.55
N ILE A 63 -2.23 -4.71 7.98
CA ILE A 63 -2.24 -4.32 9.38
C ILE A 63 -3.59 -3.69 9.74
N GLU A 64 -3.92 -3.72 11.03
CA GLU A 64 -5.18 -3.20 11.52
C GLU A 64 -5.19 -1.69 11.72
N LYS A 65 -4.04 -1.12 12.10
CA LYS A 65 -3.94 0.31 12.39
C LYS A 65 -2.91 0.96 11.50
N PHE A 66 -3.32 2.00 10.81
CA PHE A 66 -2.45 2.71 9.89
C PHE A 66 -2.93 4.16 9.78
N SER A 67 -2.02 5.10 9.99
CA SER A 67 -2.32 6.52 9.91
C SER A 67 -1.42 7.16 8.88
N PRO A 68 -1.80 7.10 7.60
CA PRO A 68 -0.96 7.65 6.54
C PRO A 68 -0.93 9.16 6.60
N ASN A 69 0.26 9.73 6.37
CA ASN A 69 0.43 11.19 6.34
C ASN A 69 1.01 11.68 5.01
N TYR A 70 1.34 10.76 4.10
CA TYR A 70 1.86 11.09 2.77
C TYR A 70 1.24 10.22 1.71
N LYS A 71 1.23 10.71 0.48
CA LYS A 71 0.82 9.96 -0.70
C LYS A 71 1.88 10.07 -1.79
N VAL A 72 2.03 9.01 -2.58
CA VAL A 72 2.90 9.03 -3.76
C VAL A 72 2.25 9.87 -4.84
N SER A 73 2.98 10.86 -5.35
CA SER A 73 2.50 11.77 -6.40
C SER A 73 3.08 11.47 -7.79
N SER A 74 4.07 10.58 -7.86
CA SER A 74 4.64 10.16 -9.14
C SER A 74 4.03 8.83 -9.58
N LEU A 75 4.23 8.44 -10.84
CA LEU A 75 3.73 7.15 -11.33
C LEU A 75 4.36 5.99 -10.59
N LYS A 76 5.66 6.11 -10.29
CA LYS A 76 6.40 5.13 -9.52
C LYS A 76 7.33 5.83 -8.56
N ALA A 77 7.30 5.43 -7.30
CA ALA A 77 8.23 5.91 -6.30
C ALA A 77 9.17 4.78 -5.91
N LYS A 78 10.44 4.89 -6.25
CA LYS A 78 11.42 3.86 -5.91
C LYS A 78 11.65 3.81 -4.40
N ILE A 79 11.77 2.59 -3.89
CA ILE A 79 12.09 2.35 -2.49
C ILE A 79 13.57 1.97 -2.41
N TYR A 80 14.32 2.69 -1.58
CA TYR A 80 15.75 2.46 -1.38
C TYR A 80 16.01 1.86 -0.01
N LYS A 81 17.03 1.01 0.05
CA LYS A 81 17.48 0.41 1.31
C LYS A 81 18.07 1.46 2.24
N LYS A 82 18.78 2.43 1.67
CA LYS A 82 19.34 3.62 2.33
C LYS A 82 19.06 4.81 1.44
N PRO A 83 19.08 6.04 1.96
CA PRO A 83 18.82 7.21 1.11
C PRO A 83 19.66 7.22 -0.16
N GLY A 84 19.00 7.04 -1.30
CA GLY A 84 19.62 7.07 -2.61
C GLY A 84 20.43 5.86 -3.01
N ILE A 85 20.47 4.81 -2.18
CA ILE A 85 21.32 3.65 -2.41
C ILE A 85 20.51 2.36 -2.28
N GLY A 86 20.69 1.46 -3.26
CA GLY A 86 20.10 0.13 -3.18
C GLY A 86 18.59 0.11 -3.41
N THR A 87 18.17 0.36 -4.65
CA THR A 87 16.75 0.23 -5.00
C THR A 87 16.30 -1.21 -4.80
N ILE A 88 15.25 -1.41 -4.00
CA ILE A 88 14.72 -2.73 -3.70
C ILE A 88 13.33 -2.96 -4.27
N SER A 89 12.56 -1.90 -4.53
CA SER A 89 11.20 -2.03 -5.01
C SER A 89 10.68 -0.65 -5.39
N TRP A 90 9.37 -0.54 -5.58
CA TRP A 90 8.72 0.74 -5.90
C TRP A 90 7.26 0.69 -5.45
N LEU A 91 6.66 1.88 -5.32
CA LEU A 91 5.25 2.04 -5.00
C LEU A 91 4.54 2.78 -6.12
N PRO A 92 3.30 2.39 -6.43
CA PRO A 92 2.51 3.06 -7.47
C PRO A 92 1.96 4.40 -7.01
N PHE A 93 1.46 5.18 -8.00
CA PHE A 93 0.77 6.43 -7.76
C PHE A 93 -0.36 6.25 -6.74
N ALA A 94 -0.54 7.24 -5.90
CA ALA A 94 -1.60 7.30 -4.88
C ALA A 94 -1.41 6.35 -3.70
N SER A 95 -0.31 5.59 -3.63
CA SER A 95 -0.01 4.80 -2.44
C SER A 95 0.05 5.72 -1.23
N LYS A 96 -0.55 5.29 -0.12
CA LYS A 96 -0.57 6.05 1.13
C LYS A 96 0.51 5.54 2.05
N LEU A 97 1.26 6.44 2.65
CA LEU A 97 2.43 6.11 3.44
C LEU A 97 2.37 6.71 4.84
N SER A 98 2.92 5.98 5.80
CA SER A 98 3.17 6.50 7.13
C SER A 98 4.67 6.75 7.23
N VAL A 99 5.05 8.03 7.32
CA VAL A 99 6.44 8.46 7.41
C VAL A 99 6.76 8.75 8.87
N PHE A 100 7.80 8.11 9.40
CA PHE A 100 8.18 8.33 10.78
C PHE A 100 9.59 8.85 10.98
N GLU A 101 10.32 9.08 9.89
CA GLU A 101 11.65 9.69 9.97
C GLU A 101 11.93 10.43 8.67
N GLN A 102 12.57 11.58 8.76
CA GLN A 102 12.95 12.36 7.59
C GLN A 102 14.42 12.65 7.59
N ASN A 103 15.02 12.50 6.43
CA ASN A 103 16.34 12.97 6.11
C ASN A 103 16.13 14.12 5.11
N LYS A 104 17.17 14.90 4.78
CA LYS A 104 17.07 16.09 3.95
C LYS A 104 16.22 15.92 2.68
N ASN A 105 16.44 14.85 1.93
CA ASN A 105 15.73 14.61 0.66
C ASN A 105 14.95 13.33 0.64
N TYR A 106 14.92 12.59 1.75
CA TYR A 106 14.32 11.26 1.81
C TYR A 106 13.46 11.12 3.05
N VAL A 107 12.46 10.24 2.97
CA VAL A 107 11.60 9.88 4.09
C VAL A 107 11.66 8.37 4.30
N LYS A 108 11.58 7.95 5.54
CA LYS A 108 11.63 6.54 5.91
C LYS A 108 10.22 6.04 6.22
N ILE A 109 9.81 4.97 5.54
CA ILE A 109 8.48 4.39 5.72
C ILE A 109 8.51 3.10 6.52
N GLU A 110 9.63 2.39 6.49
CA GLU A 110 9.88 1.20 7.27
C GLU A 110 11.39 1.05 7.42
N LYS A 111 11.82 0.11 8.27
CA LYS A 111 13.24 -0.20 8.40
C LYS A 111 13.83 -0.52 7.04
N ASN A 112 14.90 0.16 6.67
CA ASN A 112 15.59 -0.03 5.38
C ASN A 112 14.70 0.24 4.17
N LYS A 113 13.73 1.15 4.30
CA LYS A 113 12.87 1.56 3.19
C LYS A 113 12.73 3.07 3.16
N TRP A 114 13.36 3.68 2.19
CA TRP A 114 13.41 5.14 2.02
C TRP A 114 12.88 5.54 0.65
N ILE A 115 12.22 6.68 0.57
CA ILE A 115 11.67 7.24 -0.66
C ILE A 115 12.07 8.70 -0.76
N LYS A 116 12.35 9.19 -1.98
CA LYS A 116 12.61 10.61 -2.20
C LYS A 116 11.36 11.42 -1.84
N ASN A 117 11.52 12.44 -1.01
CA ASN A 117 10.39 13.25 -0.56
C ASN A 117 9.73 14.05 -1.69
N CYS A 118 10.47 14.40 -2.74
CA CYS A 118 9.90 15.14 -3.87
C CYS A 118 8.88 14.33 -4.67
N LEU A 119 8.82 13.02 -4.47
CA LEU A 119 7.85 12.15 -5.12
C LEU A 119 6.56 12.01 -4.30
N LEU A 120 6.48 12.70 -3.18
CA LEU A 120 5.39 12.58 -2.22
C LEU A 120 4.73 13.94 -1.98
N TYR A 121 3.48 13.87 -1.53
CA TYR A 121 2.82 15.06 -0.99
C TYR A 121 2.07 14.65 0.29
N THR A 122 1.84 15.63 1.16
CA THR A 122 1.14 15.36 2.41
C THR A 122 -0.32 15.04 2.14
N SER A 123 -0.89 14.15 2.94
CA SER A 123 -2.32 13.90 2.88
C SER A 123 -3.07 15.13 3.40
N ASP A 124 -4.37 15.24 3.10
CA ASP A 124 -5.18 16.39 3.51
C ASP A 124 -5.08 16.66 5.00
N ALA A 125 -5.08 15.61 5.81
CA ALA A 125 -4.97 15.76 7.25
C ALA A 125 -3.62 16.33 7.68
N ALA A 126 -2.54 15.94 7.02
CA ALA A 126 -1.20 16.45 7.33
C ALA A 126 -0.97 17.84 6.75
N ALA A 127 -1.59 18.16 5.63
CA ALA A 127 -1.45 19.46 4.99
C ALA A 127 -2.03 20.60 5.81
N ILE A 128 -2.95 20.29 6.72
CA ILE A 128 -3.60 21.30 7.57
C ILE A 128 -2.77 21.61 8.82
N ALA A 129 -1.91 20.70 9.19
CA ALA A 129 -1.15 20.81 10.42
C ALA A 129 -0.06 21.90 10.38
#